data_d0d1f43f7dafb5959dff6abb7a80ae57
#
_entry.id   d0d1f43f7dafb5959dff6abb7a80ae57
#
_cell.length_a   1.000
_cell.length_b   1.000
_cell.length_c   1.000
_cell.angle_alpha   90.00
_cell.angle_beta   90.00
_cell.angle_gamma   90.00
#
_symmetry.space_group_name_H-M   'P 1'
#
loop_
_entity.id
_entity.type
_entity.pdbx_description
1 polymer ?
#
loop_
_entity_poly.entity_id
_entity_poly.type
_entity_poly.pdbx_seq_one_letter_code
_entity_poly.pdbx_strand_id
1 'polypeptide(L)'
;MPNFMVEKDEAGLALIDFLQRKIPAAPASYLKQLVKKGKVCGRSGVLTADSPLLIGEQIHLPESGRLQEFLAARPMESRPLQVLYESREILVVDKPAAPAIHSSRGHEQDNLTARVEALLQQRGSKFKVAPVHRLDLETSGPVLFGKGRKACGELGPLFMRREVEKYYLALVAGKTAGRGRLESPVTAKGKRKAACTDFRALERNEQASLLELELHTGRQHQIRQQLAEQGHPLFGDNRYRGPCPPGLPRMFLHCSRLVFVDPFSGAPLAIDAPLPEELALFLSQVGFGNSCYSERIE
;
A
#
# COMPACT_ATOMS: atom_id res chain seq x y z
N MET A 1 -8.25 -4.27 30.00
CA MET A 1 -9.16 -4.14 28.84
C MET A 1 -9.05 -2.72 28.29
N PRO A 2 -8.72 -2.54 27.01
CA PRO A 2 -8.77 -1.22 26.39
C PRO A 2 -10.19 -0.66 26.44
N ASN A 3 -10.34 0.61 26.78
CA ASN A 3 -11.60 1.29 26.80
C ASN A 3 -11.51 2.68 26.19
N PHE A 4 -12.61 3.18 25.64
CA PHE A 4 -12.73 4.50 25.06
C PHE A 4 -14.02 5.17 25.56
N MET A 5 -13.91 6.43 25.93
CA MET A 5 -15.05 7.24 26.30
C MET A 5 -15.64 7.90 25.05
N VAL A 6 -16.96 7.92 24.94
CA VAL A 6 -17.68 8.62 23.86
C VAL A 6 -17.72 10.11 24.19
N GLU A 7 -17.10 10.93 23.38
CA GLU A 7 -17.08 12.38 23.51
C GLU A 7 -18.34 13.02 22.90
N LYS A 8 -18.55 14.32 23.16
CA LYS A 8 -19.75 15.03 22.72
C LYS A 8 -19.93 15.05 21.20
N ASP A 9 -18.84 15.15 20.44
CA ASP A 9 -18.82 15.16 18.97
C ASP A 9 -18.87 13.75 18.36
N GLU A 10 -18.84 12.70 19.20
CA GLU A 10 -18.88 11.30 18.80
C GLU A 10 -20.25 10.65 19.07
N ALA A 11 -21.10 11.31 19.83
CA ALA A 11 -22.45 10.83 20.09
C ALA A 11 -23.27 10.78 18.78
N GLY A 12 -23.95 9.66 18.57
CA GLY A 12 -24.72 9.41 17.35
C GLY A 12 -23.92 8.88 16.17
N LEU A 13 -22.59 8.71 16.28
CA LEU A 13 -21.81 7.96 15.28
C LEU A 13 -22.22 6.48 15.29
N ALA A 14 -22.12 5.84 14.14
CA ALA A 14 -22.17 4.37 14.08
C ALA A 14 -21.00 3.78 14.86
N LEU A 15 -21.23 2.67 15.60
CA LEU A 15 -20.19 2.04 16.43
C LEU A 15 -18.89 1.76 15.66
N ILE A 16 -18.98 1.34 14.40
CA ILE A 16 -17.80 1.05 13.57
C ILE A 16 -17.00 2.32 13.27
N ASP A 17 -17.68 3.43 12.98
CA ASP A 17 -17.03 4.73 12.69
C ASP A 17 -16.33 5.28 13.93
N PHE A 18 -16.98 5.16 15.09
CA PHE A 18 -16.37 5.48 16.39
C PHE A 18 -15.11 4.64 16.63
N LEU A 19 -15.20 3.33 16.48
CA LEU A 19 -14.04 2.43 16.68
C LEU A 19 -12.91 2.72 15.69
N GLN A 20 -13.21 3.04 14.44
CA GLN A 20 -12.20 3.44 13.45
C GLN A 20 -11.52 4.76 13.82
N ARG A 21 -12.28 5.71 14.37
CA ARG A 21 -11.73 6.99 14.85
C ARG A 21 -10.78 6.79 16.04
N LYS A 22 -11.13 5.89 16.98
CA LYS A 22 -10.31 5.59 18.16
C LYS A 22 -9.12 4.67 17.86
N ILE A 23 -9.24 3.80 16.84
CA ILE A 23 -8.19 2.82 16.46
C ILE A 23 -7.97 2.88 14.93
N PRO A 24 -7.41 3.98 14.43
CA PRO A 24 -7.27 4.21 12.99
C PRO A 24 -6.38 3.18 12.29
N ALA A 25 -5.45 2.56 13.00
CA ALA A 25 -4.59 1.49 12.46
C ALA A 25 -5.33 0.16 12.27
N ALA A 26 -6.49 -0.04 12.90
CA ALA A 26 -7.24 -1.29 12.78
C ALA A 26 -8.06 -1.32 11.49
N PRO A 27 -7.95 -2.39 10.65
CA PRO A 27 -8.81 -2.55 9.48
C PRO A 27 -10.30 -2.57 9.88
N ALA A 28 -11.17 -1.89 9.11
CA ALA A 28 -12.61 -1.90 9.38
C ALA A 28 -13.22 -3.31 9.40
N SER A 29 -12.68 -4.22 8.58
CA SER A 29 -13.08 -5.63 8.58
C SER A 29 -12.79 -6.32 9.91
N TYR A 30 -11.69 -5.99 10.57
CA TYR A 30 -11.34 -6.50 11.90
C TYR A 30 -12.29 -5.94 12.96
N LEU A 31 -12.56 -4.64 12.96
CA LEU A 31 -13.49 -4.00 13.89
C LEU A 31 -14.91 -4.53 13.72
N LYS A 32 -15.41 -4.66 12.48
CA LYS A 32 -16.69 -5.31 12.18
C LYS A 32 -16.75 -6.74 12.70
N GLN A 33 -15.64 -7.48 12.64
CA GLN A 33 -15.59 -8.84 13.17
C GLN A 33 -15.62 -8.89 14.70
N LEU A 34 -15.00 -7.92 15.40
CA LEU A 34 -15.10 -7.79 16.85
C LEU A 34 -16.55 -7.53 17.29
N VAL A 35 -17.23 -6.59 16.63
CA VAL A 35 -18.63 -6.28 16.89
C VAL A 35 -19.52 -7.49 16.61
N LYS A 36 -19.38 -8.14 15.45
CA LYS A 36 -20.15 -9.33 15.08
C LYS A 36 -19.97 -10.51 16.05
N LYS A 37 -18.78 -10.64 16.67
CA LYS A 37 -18.48 -11.67 17.67
C LYS A 37 -18.94 -11.29 19.09
N GLY A 38 -19.63 -10.18 19.28
CA GLY A 38 -20.07 -9.70 20.58
C GLY A 38 -18.93 -9.34 21.55
N LYS A 39 -17.78 -8.93 21.02
CA LYS A 39 -16.58 -8.63 21.82
C LYS A 39 -16.43 -7.15 22.16
N VAL A 40 -17.38 -6.32 21.78
CA VAL A 40 -17.43 -4.89 22.09
C VAL A 40 -18.58 -4.66 23.04
N CYS A 41 -18.32 -4.10 24.22
CA CYS A 41 -19.29 -3.89 25.26
C CYS A 41 -19.38 -2.41 25.65
N GLY A 42 -20.57 -1.93 25.91
CA GLY A 42 -20.86 -0.65 26.51
C GLY A 42 -21.54 -0.81 27.84
N ARG A 43 -22.11 0.28 28.37
CA ARG A 43 -22.80 0.33 29.66
C ARG A 43 -23.99 -0.66 29.76
N SER A 44 -24.68 -0.88 28.65
CA SER A 44 -25.86 -1.75 28.55
C SER A 44 -25.55 -3.20 28.17
N GLY A 45 -24.27 -3.58 28.08
CA GLY A 45 -23.82 -4.92 27.66
C GLY A 45 -23.17 -4.93 26.29
N VAL A 46 -23.34 -6.04 25.54
CA VAL A 46 -22.74 -6.20 24.21
C VAL A 46 -23.36 -5.22 23.20
N LEU A 47 -22.48 -4.47 22.51
CA LEU A 47 -22.89 -3.53 21.48
C LEU A 47 -22.96 -4.20 20.11
N THR A 48 -23.94 -3.80 19.32
CA THR A 48 -24.13 -4.16 17.91
C THR A 48 -23.79 -2.98 17.00
N ALA A 49 -23.77 -3.21 15.68
CA ALA A 49 -23.51 -2.14 14.72
C ALA A 49 -24.50 -0.95 14.84
N ASP A 50 -25.73 -1.24 15.22
CA ASP A 50 -26.84 -0.27 15.33
C ASP A 50 -27.03 0.29 16.75
N SER A 51 -26.15 -0.08 17.70
CA SER A 51 -26.25 0.44 19.07
C SER A 51 -25.96 1.94 19.11
N PRO A 52 -26.84 2.75 19.71
CA PRO A 52 -26.60 4.18 19.85
C PRO A 52 -25.47 4.43 20.84
N LEU A 53 -24.55 5.34 20.49
CA LEU A 53 -23.47 5.77 21.37
C LEU A 53 -23.92 6.99 22.18
N LEU A 54 -23.86 6.88 23.52
CA LEU A 54 -24.26 7.94 24.44
C LEU A 54 -23.03 8.71 24.96
N ILE A 55 -23.16 10.01 25.12
CA ILE A 55 -22.08 10.87 25.68
C ILE A 55 -21.66 10.32 27.06
N GLY A 56 -20.33 10.17 27.25
CA GLY A 56 -19.77 9.68 28.51
C GLY A 56 -19.86 8.16 28.68
N GLU A 57 -20.37 7.43 27.69
CA GLU A 57 -20.36 5.98 27.71
C GLU A 57 -18.94 5.44 27.52
N GLN A 58 -18.58 4.41 28.29
CA GLN A 58 -17.31 3.70 28.12
C GLN A 58 -17.52 2.46 27.25
N ILE A 59 -16.79 2.41 26.14
CA ILE A 59 -16.80 1.30 25.22
C ILE A 59 -15.57 0.41 25.50
N HIS A 60 -15.83 -0.83 25.90
CA HIS A 60 -14.81 -1.80 26.27
C HIS A 60 -14.52 -2.76 25.12
N LEU A 61 -13.24 -3.03 24.89
CA LEU A 61 -12.74 -3.94 23.85
C LEU A 61 -12.01 -5.14 24.49
N PRO A 62 -11.96 -6.29 23.80
CA PRO A 62 -11.29 -7.47 24.32
C PRO A 62 -9.78 -7.25 24.42
N GLU A 63 -9.15 -7.91 25.37
CA GLU A 63 -7.68 -8.03 25.35
C GLU A 63 -7.28 -9.07 24.31
N SER A 64 -6.54 -8.62 23.28
CA SER A 64 -5.91 -9.51 22.31
C SER A 64 -4.61 -8.89 21.81
N GLY A 65 -3.59 -9.71 21.59
CA GLY A 65 -2.30 -9.25 21.07
C GLY A 65 -2.45 -8.41 19.81
N ARG A 66 -3.31 -8.86 18.90
CA ARG A 66 -3.59 -8.14 17.64
C ARG A 66 -4.25 -6.76 17.85
N LEU A 67 -5.12 -6.62 18.85
CA LEU A 67 -5.70 -5.32 19.19
C LEU A 67 -4.66 -4.41 19.82
N GLN A 68 -3.79 -4.96 20.67
CA GLN A 68 -2.68 -4.23 21.28
C GLN A 68 -1.70 -3.72 20.20
N GLU A 69 -1.42 -4.52 19.19
CA GLU A 69 -0.62 -4.08 18.03
C GLU A 69 -1.24 -2.86 17.34
N PHE A 70 -2.55 -2.86 17.11
CA PHE A 70 -3.25 -1.71 16.52
C PHE A 70 -3.30 -0.49 17.44
N LEU A 71 -3.41 -0.70 18.74
CA LEU A 71 -3.41 0.39 19.73
C LEU A 71 -2.01 0.99 19.92
N ALA A 72 -0.98 0.16 19.86
CA ALA A 72 0.41 0.59 19.94
C ALA A 72 0.92 1.18 18.60
N ALA A 73 0.29 0.80 17.49
CA ALA A 73 0.57 1.44 16.20
C ALA A 73 0.24 2.94 16.34
N ARG A 74 1.26 3.78 16.34
CA ARG A 74 1.04 5.23 16.24
C ARG A 74 0.08 5.45 15.08
N PRO A 75 -0.96 6.32 15.24
CA PRO A 75 -1.72 6.78 14.10
C PRO A 75 -0.67 7.15 13.07
N MET A 76 -0.76 6.57 11.89
CA MET A 76 0.08 7.01 10.79
C MET A 76 -0.33 8.47 10.60
N GLU A 77 0.40 9.37 11.29
CA GLU A 77 0.27 10.80 11.09
C GLU A 77 0.16 10.94 9.59
N SER A 78 -0.80 11.70 9.14
CA SER A 78 -0.99 11.95 7.73
C SER A 78 0.24 12.71 7.23
N ARG A 79 1.36 11.99 7.07
CA ARG A 79 2.54 12.56 6.42
C ARG A 79 2.01 13.16 5.13
N PRO A 80 2.29 14.43 4.89
CA PRO A 80 1.83 15.08 3.67
C PRO A 80 2.27 14.21 2.50
N LEU A 81 1.36 13.99 1.55
CA LEU A 81 1.69 13.20 0.35
C LEU A 81 2.88 13.85 -0.34
N GLN A 82 3.94 13.09 -0.52
CA GLN A 82 5.09 13.52 -1.29
C GLN A 82 4.71 13.53 -2.76
N VAL A 83 4.82 14.69 -3.40
CA VAL A 83 4.66 14.84 -4.84
C VAL A 83 6.03 14.59 -5.47
N LEU A 84 6.11 13.57 -6.33
CA LEU A 84 7.34 13.21 -7.05
C LEU A 84 7.47 13.96 -8.37
N TYR A 85 6.33 14.23 -9.03
CA TYR A 85 6.29 14.99 -10.28
C TYR A 85 4.92 15.67 -10.44
N GLU A 86 4.92 16.86 -11.01
CA GLU A 86 3.69 17.59 -11.31
C GLU A 86 3.84 18.40 -12.59
N SER A 87 2.90 18.24 -13.53
CA SER A 87 2.70 19.11 -14.68
C SER A 87 1.26 19.63 -14.70
N ARG A 88 0.85 20.27 -15.79
CA ARG A 88 -0.52 20.70 -15.97
C ARG A 88 -1.50 19.53 -15.99
N GLU A 89 -1.12 18.43 -16.64
CA GLU A 89 -1.96 17.25 -16.90
C GLU A 89 -1.66 16.08 -15.97
N ILE A 90 -0.45 16.01 -15.43
CA ILE A 90 0.09 14.86 -14.69
C ILE A 90 0.35 15.23 -13.23
N LEU A 91 0.05 14.33 -12.32
CA LEU A 91 0.52 14.35 -10.95
C LEU A 91 1.01 12.95 -10.56
N VAL A 92 2.23 12.84 -10.05
CA VAL A 92 2.76 11.60 -9.49
C VAL A 92 3.04 11.81 -8.02
N VAL A 93 2.47 10.95 -7.19
CA VAL A 93 2.69 10.98 -5.74
C VAL A 93 3.35 9.70 -5.27
N ASP A 94 4.19 9.80 -4.25
CA ASP A 94 4.71 8.63 -3.56
C ASP A 94 3.65 8.07 -2.62
N LYS A 95 3.13 6.90 -2.98
CA LYS A 95 2.16 6.19 -2.14
C LYS A 95 2.89 5.50 -0.99
N PRO A 96 2.61 5.82 0.27
CA PRO A 96 3.08 4.98 1.38
C PRO A 96 2.39 3.61 1.36
N ALA A 97 2.89 2.64 2.09
CA ALA A 97 2.15 1.42 2.38
C ALA A 97 0.87 1.80 3.15
N ALA A 98 -0.29 1.25 2.74
CA ALA A 98 -1.60 1.80 3.11
C ALA A 98 -1.62 3.34 2.98
N PRO A 99 -2.55 3.97 2.33
CA PRO A 99 -3.92 3.58 2.05
C PRO A 99 -4.10 2.78 0.74
N ALA A 100 -5.30 2.26 0.54
CA ALA A 100 -5.73 1.77 -0.77
C ALA A 100 -5.76 2.93 -1.79
N ILE A 101 -5.61 2.63 -3.08
CA ILE A 101 -5.63 3.68 -4.12
C ILE A 101 -7.04 4.25 -4.31
N HIS A 102 -8.04 3.37 -4.35
CA HIS A 102 -9.44 3.74 -4.49
C HIS A 102 -10.24 3.37 -3.25
N SER A 103 -11.41 4.01 -3.10
CA SER A 103 -12.42 3.56 -2.15
C SER A 103 -12.68 2.06 -2.34
N SER A 104 -12.54 1.31 -1.28
CA SER A 104 -12.77 -0.13 -1.22
C SER A 104 -13.29 -0.49 0.16
N ARG A 105 -13.85 -1.70 0.30
CA ARG A 105 -14.39 -2.16 1.57
C ARG A 105 -13.36 -2.06 2.70
N GLY A 106 -13.61 -1.15 3.64
CA GLY A 106 -12.71 -0.83 4.76
C GLY A 106 -11.75 0.34 4.52
N HIS A 107 -11.83 0.98 3.35
CA HIS A 107 -11.06 2.17 2.96
C HIS A 107 -11.96 3.18 2.22
N GLU A 108 -13.22 3.28 2.65
CA GLU A 108 -14.23 4.11 1.99
C GLU A 108 -13.88 5.60 2.09
N GLN A 109 -13.40 6.04 3.24
CA GLN A 109 -13.09 7.46 3.51
C GLN A 109 -11.60 7.79 3.38
N ASP A 110 -10.69 6.88 3.75
CA ASP A 110 -9.25 7.08 3.66
C ASP A 110 -8.65 6.23 2.55
N ASN A 111 -8.47 6.84 1.39
CA ASN A 111 -7.78 6.26 0.25
C ASN A 111 -6.91 7.30 -0.44
N LEU A 112 -5.94 6.85 -1.23
CA LEU A 112 -4.95 7.72 -1.87
C LEU A 112 -5.62 8.77 -2.77
N THR A 113 -6.68 8.40 -3.50
CA THR A 113 -7.40 9.33 -4.37
C THR A 113 -8.02 10.47 -3.58
N ALA A 114 -8.69 10.18 -2.46
CA ALA A 114 -9.26 11.21 -1.59
C ALA A 114 -8.17 12.14 -1.00
N ARG A 115 -7.03 11.59 -0.60
CA ARG A 115 -5.89 12.38 -0.11
C ARG A 115 -5.31 13.30 -1.19
N VAL A 116 -5.19 12.83 -2.43
CA VAL A 116 -4.73 13.63 -3.58
C VAL A 116 -5.75 14.72 -3.92
N GLU A 117 -7.05 14.41 -3.90
CA GLU A 117 -8.10 15.41 -4.10
C GLU A 117 -8.04 16.52 -3.03
N ALA A 118 -7.88 16.15 -1.76
CA ALA A 118 -7.73 17.11 -0.66
C ALA A 118 -6.46 17.98 -0.83
N LEU A 119 -5.33 17.40 -1.22
CA LEU A 119 -4.09 18.13 -1.51
C LEU A 119 -4.31 19.17 -2.61
N LEU A 120 -4.97 18.80 -3.70
CA LEU A 120 -5.23 19.70 -4.80
C LEU A 120 -6.25 20.80 -4.45
N GLN A 121 -7.27 20.48 -3.66
CA GLN A 121 -8.23 21.47 -3.14
C GLN A 121 -7.55 22.51 -2.26
N GLN A 122 -6.64 22.09 -1.36
CA GLN A 122 -5.85 23.01 -0.54
C GLN A 122 -4.97 23.96 -1.39
N ARG A 123 -4.54 23.50 -2.57
CA ARG A 123 -3.79 24.32 -3.54
C ARG A 123 -4.68 25.14 -4.48
N GLY A 124 -5.99 25.20 -4.23
CA GLY A 124 -6.95 25.95 -5.06
C GLY A 124 -7.27 25.31 -6.41
N SER A 125 -6.86 24.06 -6.64
CA SER A 125 -7.13 23.36 -7.89
C SER A 125 -8.59 22.90 -7.96
N LYS A 126 -9.22 23.11 -9.12
CA LYS A 126 -10.59 22.66 -9.41
C LYS A 126 -10.64 21.37 -10.23
N PHE A 127 -9.50 20.76 -10.53
CA PHE A 127 -9.45 19.55 -11.36
C PHE A 127 -9.87 18.32 -10.53
N LYS A 128 -10.73 17.50 -11.12
CA LYS A 128 -10.92 16.13 -10.66
C LYS A 128 -9.74 15.30 -11.11
N VAL A 129 -9.21 14.47 -10.22
CA VAL A 129 -8.08 13.59 -10.52
C VAL A 129 -8.51 12.13 -10.47
N ALA A 130 -7.85 11.30 -11.25
CA ALA A 130 -8.01 9.85 -11.14
C ALA A 130 -6.67 9.15 -11.35
N PRO A 131 -6.39 8.09 -10.57
CA PRO A 131 -5.20 7.26 -10.79
C PRO A 131 -5.38 6.44 -12.06
N VAL A 132 -4.34 6.32 -12.87
CA VAL A 132 -4.35 5.59 -14.13
C VAL A 132 -3.79 4.17 -14.01
N HIS A 133 -3.20 3.85 -12.86
CA HIS A 133 -2.78 2.51 -12.50
C HIS A 133 -2.92 2.28 -10.98
N ARG A 134 -2.49 1.11 -10.53
CA ARG A 134 -2.59 0.75 -9.11
C ARG A 134 -1.35 0.03 -8.60
N LEU A 135 -1.09 0.20 -7.31
CA LEU A 135 -0.23 -0.64 -6.48
C LEU A 135 -1.10 -1.40 -5.47
N ASP A 136 -0.58 -2.52 -4.94
CA ASP A 136 -1.24 -3.24 -3.85
C ASP A 136 -1.24 -2.40 -2.57
N LEU A 137 -2.07 -2.77 -1.60
CA LEU A 137 -2.26 -2.02 -0.36
C LEU A 137 -0.92 -1.76 0.36
N GLU A 138 -0.13 -2.81 0.57
CA GLU A 138 1.15 -2.75 1.29
C GLU A 138 2.35 -2.38 0.39
N THR A 139 2.15 -2.23 -0.92
CA THR A 139 3.19 -1.77 -1.84
C THR A 139 3.27 -0.25 -1.83
N SER A 140 4.47 0.28 -1.62
CA SER A 140 4.77 1.73 -1.70
C SER A 140 5.34 2.10 -3.07
N GLY A 141 5.41 3.40 -3.36
CA GLY A 141 6.03 3.95 -4.57
C GLY A 141 5.12 4.82 -5.43
N PRO A 142 5.59 5.23 -6.63
CA PRO A 142 4.92 6.23 -7.45
C PRO A 142 3.57 5.75 -7.94
N VAL A 143 2.56 6.61 -7.81
CA VAL A 143 1.23 6.45 -8.41
C VAL A 143 0.93 7.65 -9.27
N LEU A 144 0.67 7.38 -10.55
CA LEU A 144 0.36 8.37 -11.57
C LEU A 144 -1.14 8.70 -11.56
N PHE A 145 -1.44 9.99 -11.52
CA PHE A 145 -2.77 10.55 -11.62
C PHE A 145 -2.88 11.45 -12.84
N GLY A 146 -3.99 11.36 -13.55
CA GLY A 146 -4.37 12.33 -14.58
C GLY A 146 -5.21 13.45 -13.97
N LYS A 147 -4.88 14.70 -14.30
CA LYS A 147 -5.65 15.89 -13.92
C LYS A 147 -6.77 16.15 -14.93
N GLY A 148 -7.95 15.63 -14.65
CA GLY A 148 -9.12 15.72 -15.49
C GLY A 148 -9.28 14.55 -16.49
N ARG A 149 -10.47 14.48 -17.11
CA ARG A 149 -10.86 13.36 -17.99
C ARG A 149 -9.92 13.20 -19.19
N LYS A 150 -9.52 14.31 -19.83
CA LYS A 150 -8.63 14.26 -20.99
C LYS A 150 -7.28 13.63 -20.62
N ALA A 151 -6.68 14.10 -19.54
CA ALA A 151 -5.40 13.57 -19.06
C ALA A 151 -5.48 12.06 -18.74
N CYS A 152 -6.54 11.62 -18.07
CA CYS A 152 -6.75 10.18 -17.80
C CYS A 152 -6.94 9.39 -19.11
N GLY A 153 -7.59 9.96 -20.11
CA GLY A 153 -7.80 9.34 -21.43
C GLY A 153 -6.51 9.11 -22.22
N GLU A 154 -5.53 9.98 -22.09
CA GLU A 154 -4.21 9.83 -22.73
C GLU A 154 -3.27 8.93 -21.92
N LEU A 155 -3.26 9.07 -20.61
CA LEU A 155 -2.33 8.34 -19.74
C LEU A 155 -2.73 6.87 -19.54
N GLY A 156 -4.03 6.57 -19.43
CA GLY A 156 -4.52 5.20 -19.21
C GLY A 156 -4.09 4.21 -20.30
N PRO A 157 -4.19 4.54 -21.60
CA PRO A 157 -3.73 3.71 -22.70
C PRO A 157 -2.25 3.33 -22.64
N LEU A 158 -1.37 4.17 -22.07
CA LEU A 158 0.07 3.83 -21.92
C LEU A 158 0.25 2.57 -21.07
N PHE A 159 -0.50 2.42 -19.98
CA PHE A 159 -0.47 1.20 -19.16
C PHE A 159 -1.10 0.00 -19.86
N MET A 160 -2.16 0.22 -20.66
CA MET A 160 -2.81 -0.83 -21.44
C MET A 160 -1.90 -1.38 -22.53
N ARG A 161 -1.16 -0.50 -23.22
CA ARG A 161 -0.20 -0.85 -24.27
C ARG A 161 1.17 -1.27 -23.75
N ARG A 162 1.38 -1.19 -22.42
CA ARG A 162 2.66 -1.51 -21.77
C ARG A 162 3.80 -0.57 -22.16
N GLU A 163 3.47 0.67 -22.39
CA GLU A 163 4.40 1.75 -22.73
C GLU A 163 4.96 2.44 -21.46
N VAL A 164 4.64 1.92 -20.28
CA VAL A 164 5.18 2.35 -18.99
C VAL A 164 6.03 1.23 -18.41
N GLU A 165 7.34 1.48 -18.30
CA GLU A 165 8.23 0.59 -17.57
C GLU A 165 8.04 0.79 -16.07
N LYS A 166 8.11 -0.30 -15.32
CA LYS A 166 7.87 -0.31 -13.86
C LYS A 166 8.94 -1.15 -13.19
N TYR A 167 9.72 -0.50 -12.34
CA TYR A 167 10.78 -1.15 -11.58
C TYR A 167 10.39 -1.25 -10.12
N TYR A 168 10.70 -2.40 -9.52
CA TYR A 168 10.39 -2.69 -8.13
C TYR A 168 11.62 -3.18 -7.39
N LEU A 169 11.68 -2.88 -6.10
CA LEU A 169 12.59 -3.50 -5.14
C LEU A 169 11.80 -4.48 -4.28
N ALA A 170 12.32 -5.70 -4.15
CA ALA A 170 11.73 -6.75 -3.34
C ALA A 170 12.79 -7.53 -2.57
N LEU A 171 12.56 -7.78 -1.29
CA LEU A 171 13.35 -8.73 -0.51
C LEU A 171 12.63 -10.07 -0.48
N VAL A 172 13.31 -11.13 -0.89
CA VAL A 172 12.74 -12.48 -1.01
C VAL A 172 13.53 -13.51 -0.22
N ALA A 173 12.86 -14.58 0.20
CA ALA A 173 13.46 -15.67 0.95
C ALA A 173 14.44 -16.48 0.09
N GLY A 174 15.57 -16.84 0.68
CA GLY A 174 16.60 -17.69 0.08
C GLY A 174 17.44 -17.01 -1.00
N LYS A 175 18.41 -17.76 -1.49
CA LYS A 175 19.37 -17.31 -2.50
C LYS A 175 18.83 -17.56 -3.89
N THR A 176 18.47 -16.50 -4.61
CA THR A 176 17.98 -16.58 -6.00
C THR A 176 19.12 -16.71 -7.00
N ALA A 177 18.81 -16.99 -8.26
CA ALA A 177 19.72 -16.73 -9.37
C ALA A 177 20.10 -15.24 -9.43
N GLY A 178 21.23 -14.91 -10.09
CA GLY A 178 21.69 -13.51 -10.22
C GLY A 178 20.74 -12.65 -11.08
N ARG A 179 20.09 -13.26 -12.05
CA ARG A 179 19.08 -12.67 -12.95
C ARG A 179 18.22 -13.78 -13.53
N GLY A 180 17.03 -13.43 -13.97
CA GLY A 180 16.12 -14.37 -14.62
C GLY A 180 14.84 -13.71 -15.10
N ARG A 181 14.02 -14.52 -15.75
CA ARG A 181 12.70 -14.14 -16.25
C ARG A 181 11.63 -15.10 -15.69
N LEU A 182 10.55 -14.54 -15.20
CA LEU A 182 9.41 -15.26 -14.66
C LEU A 182 8.24 -15.15 -15.65
N GLU A 183 7.93 -16.25 -16.34
CA GLU A 183 6.85 -16.32 -17.34
C GLU A 183 5.75 -17.27 -16.91
N SER A 184 5.40 -17.27 -15.63
CA SER A 184 4.30 -18.09 -15.11
C SER A 184 2.97 -17.33 -15.13
N PRO A 185 1.86 -17.96 -15.54
CA PRO A 185 0.56 -17.33 -15.46
C PRO A 185 0.11 -17.18 -14.02
N VAL A 186 -0.39 -15.99 -13.68
CA VAL A 186 -0.90 -15.68 -12.34
C VAL A 186 -2.42 -15.71 -12.29
N THR A 187 -2.98 -16.03 -11.11
CA THR A 187 -4.42 -15.98 -10.87
C THR A 187 -4.84 -14.54 -10.55
N ALA A 188 -5.62 -13.94 -11.45
CA ALA A 188 -6.18 -12.61 -11.28
C ALA A 188 -7.69 -12.62 -11.54
N LYS A 189 -8.48 -12.20 -10.54
CA LYS A 189 -9.97 -12.22 -10.58
C LYS A 189 -10.53 -13.61 -10.98
N GLY A 190 -9.99 -14.67 -10.36
CA GLY A 190 -10.42 -16.06 -10.58
C GLY A 190 -10.00 -16.68 -11.92
N LYS A 191 -9.22 -15.98 -12.75
CA LYS A 191 -8.74 -16.47 -14.04
C LYS A 191 -7.21 -16.48 -14.09
N ARG A 192 -6.61 -17.50 -14.71
CA ARG A 192 -5.17 -17.52 -15.01
C ARG A 192 -4.88 -16.58 -16.19
N LYS A 193 -3.89 -15.72 -16.02
CA LYS A 193 -3.48 -14.72 -17.02
C LYS A 193 -1.97 -14.76 -17.20
N ALA A 194 -1.52 -14.73 -18.43
CA ALA A 194 -0.09 -14.63 -18.75
C ALA A 194 0.52 -13.41 -18.04
N ALA A 195 1.68 -13.63 -17.44
CA ALA A 195 2.43 -12.65 -16.70
C ALA A 195 3.93 -12.82 -16.97
N CYS A 196 4.64 -11.70 -17.10
CA CYS A 196 6.06 -11.67 -17.37
C CYS A 196 6.74 -10.62 -16.49
N THR A 197 7.81 -11.03 -15.79
CA THR A 197 8.63 -10.20 -14.91
C THR A 197 10.09 -10.59 -15.08
N ASP A 198 10.96 -9.65 -15.38
CA ASP A 198 12.40 -9.85 -15.31
C ASP A 198 12.90 -9.49 -13.93
N PHE A 199 13.95 -10.14 -13.45
CA PHE A 199 14.61 -9.79 -12.21
C PHE A 199 16.13 -9.83 -12.29
N ARG A 200 16.74 -8.99 -11.47
CA ARG A 200 18.19 -8.97 -11.20
C ARG A 200 18.39 -8.90 -9.70
N ALA A 201 19.19 -9.80 -9.16
CA ALA A 201 19.60 -9.71 -7.77
C ALA A 201 20.65 -8.60 -7.61
N LEU A 202 20.36 -7.67 -6.69
CA LEU A 202 21.29 -6.62 -6.30
C LEU A 202 22.27 -7.13 -5.25
N GLU A 203 21.74 -7.79 -4.23
CA GLU A 203 22.49 -8.47 -3.18
C GLU A 203 21.87 -9.82 -2.84
N ARG A 204 22.69 -10.77 -2.36
CA ARG A 204 22.23 -12.12 -2.02
C ARG A 204 23.07 -12.71 -0.90
N ASN A 205 22.42 -13.44 0.00
CA ASN A 205 23.04 -14.38 0.93
C ASN A 205 22.23 -15.69 0.97
N GLU A 206 22.56 -16.61 1.84
CA GLU A 206 21.87 -17.92 1.90
C GLU A 206 20.41 -17.80 2.38
N GLN A 207 20.06 -16.75 3.13
CA GLN A 207 18.74 -16.55 3.74
C GLN A 207 17.82 -15.65 2.90
N ALA A 208 18.40 -14.74 2.11
CA ALA A 208 17.62 -13.71 1.40
C ALA A 208 18.31 -13.23 0.13
N SER A 209 17.50 -12.64 -0.75
CA SER A 209 17.96 -11.90 -1.93
C SER A 209 17.19 -10.59 -2.06
N LEU A 210 17.92 -9.50 -2.27
CA LEU A 210 17.35 -8.22 -2.67
C LEU A 210 17.29 -8.16 -4.20
N LEU A 211 16.09 -8.04 -4.74
CA LEU A 211 15.86 -8.06 -6.18
C LEU A 211 15.39 -6.71 -6.69
N GLU A 212 15.91 -6.30 -7.82
CA GLU A 212 15.26 -5.34 -8.72
C GLU A 212 14.45 -6.14 -9.75
N LEU A 213 13.17 -5.73 -9.95
CA LEU A 213 12.27 -6.41 -10.89
C LEU A 213 11.73 -5.42 -11.90
N GLU A 214 11.71 -5.83 -13.17
CA GLU A 214 11.03 -5.10 -14.24
C GLU A 214 9.72 -5.81 -14.60
N LEU A 215 8.62 -5.06 -14.53
CA LEU A 215 7.26 -5.61 -14.68
C LEU A 215 6.71 -5.35 -16.08
N HIS A 216 6.78 -6.34 -16.97
CA HIS A 216 6.25 -6.23 -18.34
C HIS A 216 4.73 -6.35 -18.41
N THR A 217 4.10 -6.99 -17.44
CA THR A 217 2.65 -7.08 -17.29
C THR A 217 2.23 -6.61 -15.89
N GLY A 218 1.01 -6.12 -15.71
CA GLY A 218 0.51 -5.60 -14.43
C GLY A 218 -0.67 -6.41 -13.90
N ARG A 219 -0.49 -7.70 -13.58
CA ARG A 219 -1.56 -8.52 -13.00
C ARG A 219 -1.59 -8.36 -11.48
N GLN A 220 -2.77 -8.57 -10.90
CA GLN A 220 -2.93 -8.49 -9.45
C GLN A 220 -1.99 -9.48 -8.75
N HIS A 221 -1.22 -9.01 -7.77
CA HIS A 221 -0.24 -9.76 -7.00
C HIS A 221 0.81 -10.52 -7.87
N GLN A 222 1.12 -10.04 -9.07
CA GLN A 222 1.98 -10.76 -10.01
C GLN A 222 3.32 -11.15 -9.42
N ILE A 223 4.11 -10.18 -8.97
CA ILE A 223 5.43 -10.39 -8.37
C ILE A 223 5.34 -11.40 -7.22
N ARG A 224 4.36 -11.21 -6.35
CA ARG A 224 4.13 -12.02 -5.15
C ARG A 224 3.85 -13.49 -5.48
N GLN A 225 2.98 -13.74 -6.48
CA GLN A 225 2.66 -15.09 -6.92
C GLN A 225 3.84 -15.74 -7.61
N GLN A 226 4.46 -15.08 -8.58
CA GLN A 226 5.54 -15.64 -9.37
C GLN A 226 6.76 -16.01 -8.51
N LEU A 227 7.18 -15.12 -7.60
CA LEU A 227 8.32 -15.40 -6.72
C LEU A 227 8.01 -16.50 -5.69
N ALA A 228 6.80 -16.53 -5.14
CA ALA A 228 6.38 -17.62 -4.24
C ALA A 228 6.31 -18.98 -4.96
N GLU A 229 5.84 -19.03 -6.20
CA GLU A 229 5.85 -20.25 -7.04
C GLU A 229 7.27 -20.75 -7.33
N GLN A 230 8.26 -19.86 -7.38
CA GLN A 230 9.68 -20.22 -7.53
C GLN A 230 10.36 -20.61 -6.20
N GLY A 231 9.63 -20.63 -5.08
CA GLY A 231 10.19 -20.92 -3.77
C GLY A 231 10.87 -19.75 -3.07
N HIS A 232 10.73 -18.53 -3.62
CA HIS A 232 11.30 -17.29 -3.10
C HIS A 232 10.22 -16.28 -2.72
N PRO A 233 9.33 -16.58 -1.74
CA PRO A 233 8.27 -15.64 -1.35
C PRO A 233 8.85 -14.36 -0.76
N LEU A 234 8.13 -13.23 -0.90
CA LEU A 234 8.55 -11.94 -0.37
C LEU A 234 8.53 -11.93 1.15
N PHE A 235 9.51 -11.30 1.76
CA PHE A 235 9.48 -10.98 3.19
C PHE A 235 8.25 -10.12 3.52
N GLY A 236 7.57 -10.44 4.62
CA GLY A 236 6.35 -9.76 5.05
C GLY A 236 5.08 -10.18 4.33
N ASP A 237 5.15 -11.07 3.33
CA ASP A 237 3.98 -11.51 2.57
C ASP A 237 3.28 -12.72 3.22
N ASN A 238 2.46 -12.47 4.23
CA ASN A 238 1.67 -13.52 4.89
C ASN A 238 0.77 -14.33 3.94
N ARG A 239 0.28 -13.70 2.87
CA ARG A 239 -0.65 -14.36 1.93
C ARG A 239 0.03 -15.46 1.12
N TYR A 240 1.28 -15.23 0.73
CA TYR A 240 2.08 -16.17 -0.06
C TYR A 240 3.17 -16.84 0.77
N ARG A 241 2.99 -16.91 2.10
CA ARG A 241 3.84 -17.63 3.05
C ARG A 241 5.29 -17.13 3.11
N GLY A 242 5.48 -15.84 2.89
CA GLY A 242 6.78 -15.21 3.07
C GLY A 242 7.18 -15.11 4.54
N PRO A 243 8.49 -15.05 4.82
CA PRO A 243 8.99 -14.82 6.18
C PRO A 243 8.49 -13.48 6.73
N CYS A 244 8.03 -13.47 7.98
CA CYS A 244 7.57 -12.25 8.68
C CYS A 244 8.37 -12.06 9.97
N PRO A 245 9.67 -11.73 9.88
CA PRO A 245 10.52 -11.56 11.05
C PRO A 245 10.13 -10.33 11.85
N PRO A 246 10.44 -10.31 13.17
CA PRO A 246 10.33 -9.12 13.98
C PRO A 246 11.12 -7.95 13.36
N GLY A 247 10.58 -6.74 13.46
CA GLY A 247 11.23 -5.53 12.90
C GLY A 247 10.88 -5.23 11.46
N LEU A 248 10.27 -6.17 10.70
CA LEU A 248 9.72 -5.87 9.39
C LEU A 248 8.26 -5.42 9.52
N PRO A 249 7.94 -4.13 9.28
CA PRO A 249 6.61 -3.60 9.55
C PRO A 249 5.54 -4.01 8.53
N ARG A 250 5.95 -4.45 7.34
CA ARG A 250 5.06 -4.77 6.21
C ARG A 250 5.76 -5.61 5.14
N MET A 251 5.04 -6.00 4.12
CA MET A 251 5.60 -6.67 2.95
C MET A 251 6.72 -5.82 2.30
N PHE A 252 7.88 -6.44 2.03
CA PHE A 252 9.01 -5.79 1.40
C PHE A 252 8.83 -5.76 -0.12
N LEU A 253 7.99 -4.86 -0.57
CA LEU A 253 7.75 -4.57 -1.99
C LEU A 253 7.56 -3.06 -2.17
N HIS A 254 8.39 -2.48 -3.02
CA HIS A 254 8.40 -1.06 -3.32
C HIS A 254 8.55 -0.84 -4.83
N CYS A 255 7.64 -0.08 -5.43
CA CYS A 255 7.84 0.41 -6.80
C CYS A 255 8.84 1.55 -6.73
N SER A 256 10.04 1.36 -7.27
CA SER A 256 11.13 2.33 -7.15
C SER A 256 11.16 3.33 -8.31
N ARG A 257 10.62 2.96 -9.49
CA ARG A 257 10.70 3.82 -10.67
C ARG A 257 9.56 3.53 -11.65
N LEU A 258 9.06 4.61 -12.29
CA LEU A 258 8.24 4.57 -13.49
C LEU A 258 8.96 5.31 -14.62
N VAL A 259 9.00 4.71 -15.84
CA VAL A 259 9.57 5.36 -17.03
C VAL A 259 8.55 5.32 -18.15
N PHE A 260 8.27 6.45 -18.76
CA PHE A 260 7.34 6.56 -19.88
C PHE A 260 7.59 7.84 -20.69
N VAL A 261 7.01 7.93 -21.87
CA VAL A 261 6.99 9.18 -22.64
C VAL A 261 5.72 9.96 -22.27
N ASP A 262 5.89 11.21 -21.83
CA ASP A 262 4.77 12.11 -21.54
C ASP A 262 3.95 12.36 -22.83
N PRO A 263 2.69 11.95 -22.90
CA PRO A 263 1.89 12.09 -24.12
C PRO A 263 1.52 13.53 -24.47
N PHE A 264 1.76 14.48 -23.56
CA PHE A 264 1.44 15.90 -23.77
C PHE A 264 2.62 16.70 -24.27
N SER A 265 3.82 16.41 -23.80
CA SER A 265 5.06 17.11 -24.19
C SER A 265 5.92 16.29 -25.16
N GLY A 266 5.74 14.98 -25.25
CA GLY A 266 6.61 14.07 -26.00
C GLY A 266 7.96 13.80 -25.31
N ALA A 267 8.20 14.33 -24.12
CA ALA A 267 9.46 14.15 -23.40
C ALA A 267 9.49 12.80 -22.65
N PRO A 268 10.65 12.12 -22.59
CA PRO A 268 10.83 10.98 -21.71
C PRO A 268 10.80 11.43 -20.24
N LEU A 269 10.06 10.72 -19.40
CA LEU A 269 9.99 10.95 -17.97
C LEU A 269 10.43 9.69 -17.23
N ALA A 270 11.36 9.86 -16.29
CA ALA A 270 11.75 8.86 -15.31
C ALA A 270 11.39 9.41 -13.92
N ILE A 271 10.50 8.75 -13.22
CA ILE A 271 10.02 9.15 -11.89
C ILE A 271 10.53 8.15 -10.88
N ASP A 272 11.47 8.57 -10.06
CA ASP A 272 12.04 7.78 -8.98
C ASP A 272 11.29 8.02 -7.66
N ALA A 273 11.11 6.96 -6.90
CA ALA A 273 10.65 7.01 -5.52
C ALA A 273 11.74 6.38 -4.62
N PRO A 274 12.19 7.09 -3.58
CA PRO A 274 13.19 6.57 -2.66
C PRO A 274 12.64 5.38 -1.89
N LEU A 275 13.50 4.41 -1.55
CA LEU A 275 13.11 3.32 -0.68
C LEU A 275 12.68 3.88 0.68
N PRO A 276 11.47 3.54 1.17
CA PRO A 276 11.01 4.01 2.47
C PRO A 276 11.95 3.64 3.60
N GLU A 277 12.13 4.57 4.53
CA GLU A 277 13.08 4.47 5.64
C GLU A 277 12.93 3.18 6.44
N GLU A 278 11.69 2.75 6.71
CA GLU A 278 11.40 1.53 7.45
C GLU A 278 11.88 0.26 6.73
N LEU A 279 11.89 0.27 5.39
CA LEU A 279 12.44 -0.85 4.60
C LEU A 279 13.97 -0.77 4.50
N ALA A 280 14.52 0.43 4.37
CA ALA A 280 15.97 0.64 4.37
C ALA A 280 16.61 0.23 5.69
N LEU A 281 16.00 0.59 6.82
CA LEU A 281 16.42 0.16 8.15
C LEU A 281 16.40 -1.37 8.28
N PHE A 282 15.33 -2.02 7.79
CA PHE A 282 15.25 -3.48 7.83
C PHE A 282 16.33 -4.14 6.97
N LEU A 283 16.65 -3.62 5.78
CA LEU A 283 17.74 -4.13 4.95
C LEU A 283 19.09 -4.12 5.71
N SER A 284 19.38 -3.02 6.39
CA SER A 284 20.60 -2.90 7.19
C SER A 284 20.66 -3.93 8.33
N GLN A 285 19.51 -4.24 8.96
CA GLN A 285 19.42 -5.26 10.01
C GLN A 285 19.67 -6.68 9.51
N VAL A 286 19.31 -6.98 8.26
CA VAL A 286 19.55 -8.31 7.66
C VAL A 286 20.87 -8.40 6.88
N GLY A 287 21.74 -7.40 7.03
CA GLY A 287 23.10 -7.40 6.49
C GLY A 287 23.21 -7.02 5.03
N PHE A 288 22.21 -6.36 4.44
CA PHE A 288 22.29 -5.79 3.10
C PHE A 288 22.69 -4.31 3.15
N GLY A 289 23.62 -3.90 2.29
CA GLY A 289 24.13 -2.53 2.25
C GLY A 289 23.19 -1.57 1.50
N ASN A 290 23.20 -0.29 1.91
CA ASN A 290 22.40 0.74 1.25
C ASN A 290 22.97 1.20 -0.11
N SER A 291 24.17 0.79 -0.50
CA SER A 291 24.87 1.31 -1.67
C SER A 291 24.33 0.83 -3.02
N CYS A 292 23.69 -0.34 -3.08
CA CYS A 292 23.33 -0.95 -4.37
C CYS A 292 22.12 -0.32 -5.07
N TYR A 293 21.33 0.51 -4.40
CA TYR A 293 20.15 1.16 -5.00
C TYR A 293 20.20 2.68 -4.98
N SER A 294 21.17 3.29 -4.27
CA SER A 294 21.38 4.75 -4.25
C SER A 294 22.12 5.29 -5.47
N GLU A 295 22.92 4.47 -6.16
CA GLU A 295 23.72 4.92 -7.31
C GLU A 295 22.94 5.23 -8.59
N ARG A 296 21.61 5.09 -8.61
CA ARG A 296 20.76 5.39 -9.77
C ARG A 296 19.92 6.67 -9.63
N ILE A 297 20.11 7.44 -8.56
CA ILE A 297 19.38 8.69 -8.34
C ILE A 297 20.17 9.89 -8.88
N GLU A 298 21.41 9.68 -9.34
CA GLU A 298 22.19 10.62 -10.13
C GLU A 298 22.04 10.27 -11.63
#